data_2ef9ce32e4923773813ff7660043d11d
#
_entry.id   2ef9ce32e4923773813ff7660043d11d
#
_cell.length_a   1.000
_cell.length_b   1.000
_cell.length_c   1.000
_cell.angle_alpha   90.00
_cell.angle_beta   90.00
_cell.angle_gamma   90.00
#
_symmetry.space_group_name_H-M   'P 1'
#
loop_
_entity.id
_entity.type
_entity.pdbx_description
1 polymer ?
#
loop_
_entity_poly.entity_id
_entity_poly.type
_entity_poly.pdbx_seq_one_letter_code
_entity_poly.pdbx_strand_id
1 'polypeptide(L)'
;MRGRVWPVASGVAWRTLHNVLTTPALLIPGILFPLFFFTAFAGGLSQVEEVPGFDYPGDYTSFQFVFVLLQAAAFGGVFTGFGIARDFEGGFGKRLLLASPNRLGILVGFALAALVRWVITGGLLTVVAIVVGMDVGGSGVDIVGLYTLALLVNVCGLLWAAGIALRFRSIQAAPLMQMPVFLALFFAPVYVPLDLLSGWIETVATFNPVTYFLEAGRSLIAGDPTEVALAFGVALALMAVLAVWGIRGLHRAEAAG
;
A
#
# COMPACT_ATOMS: atom_id res chain seq x y z
N MET A 1 20.90 21.88 18.52
CA MET A 1 21.53 21.02 17.48
C MET A 1 20.41 20.25 16.79
N ARG A 2 20.07 20.56 15.54
CA ARG A 2 19.13 19.74 14.75
C ARG A 2 19.81 18.40 14.46
N GLY A 3 19.47 17.36 15.20
CA GLY A 3 19.99 16.02 14.98
C GLY A 3 19.75 15.58 13.54
N ARG A 4 20.72 14.93 12.93
CA ARG A 4 20.62 14.41 11.55
C ARG A 4 19.49 13.38 11.47
N VAL A 5 18.52 13.58 10.55
CA VAL A 5 17.39 12.65 10.31
C VAL A 5 17.88 11.25 9.92
N TRP A 6 18.91 11.20 9.07
CA TRP A 6 19.38 9.98 8.43
C TRP A 6 19.87 8.89 9.36
N PRO A 7 20.72 9.15 10.38
CA PRO A 7 21.17 8.10 11.31
C PRO A 7 20.01 7.45 12.09
N VAL A 8 18.98 8.26 12.46
CA VAL A 8 17.79 7.73 13.12
C VAL A 8 16.97 6.89 12.16
N ALA A 9 16.73 7.41 10.95
CA ALA A 9 15.94 6.75 9.93
C ALA A 9 16.55 5.40 9.53
N SER A 10 17.86 5.35 9.27
CA SER A 10 18.55 4.11 8.89
C SER A 10 18.54 3.06 10.02
N GLY A 11 18.73 3.48 11.28
CA GLY A 11 18.66 2.58 12.43
C GLY A 11 17.28 1.97 12.62
N VAL A 12 16.22 2.79 12.53
CA VAL A 12 14.82 2.34 12.62
C VAL A 12 14.46 1.44 11.44
N ALA A 13 14.85 1.80 10.22
CA ALA A 13 14.59 1.01 9.02
C ALA A 13 15.26 -0.37 9.12
N TRP A 14 16.56 -0.41 9.46
CA TRP A 14 17.29 -1.67 9.63
C TRP A 14 16.63 -2.58 10.66
N ARG A 15 16.33 -2.07 11.86
CA ARG A 15 15.69 -2.87 12.91
C ARG A 15 14.33 -3.40 12.45
N THR A 16 13.51 -2.55 11.83
CA THR A 16 12.16 -2.94 11.38
C THR A 16 12.24 -4.02 10.32
N LEU A 17 13.11 -3.86 9.32
CA LEU A 17 13.35 -4.86 8.28
C LEU A 17 13.90 -6.16 8.85
N HIS A 18 14.90 -6.08 9.71
CA HIS A 18 15.46 -7.27 10.35
C HIS A 18 14.39 -8.06 11.10
N ASN A 19 13.56 -7.40 11.91
CA ASN A 19 12.47 -8.06 12.63
C ASN A 19 11.46 -8.73 11.70
N VAL A 20 11.08 -8.08 10.59
CA VAL A 20 10.13 -8.65 9.63
C VAL A 20 10.74 -9.84 8.90
N LEU A 21 11.99 -9.74 8.44
CA LEU A 21 12.65 -10.79 7.67
C LEU A 21 13.03 -12.01 8.52
N THR A 22 13.31 -11.81 9.82
CA THR A 22 13.66 -12.89 10.75
C THR A 22 12.47 -13.51 11.48
N THR A 23 11.26 -12.93 11.33
CA THR A 23 10.05 -13.42 11.98
C THR A 23 9.04 -13.86 10.92
N PRO A 24 8.99 -15.15 10.54
CA PRO A 24 8.10 -15.66 9.47
C PRO A 24 6.63 -15.27 9.67
N ALA A 25 6.15 -15.26 10.91
CA ALA A 25 4.78 -14.88 11.24
C ALA A 25 4.42 -13.42 10.86
N LEU A 26 5.41 -12.54 10.67
CA LEU A 26 5.21 -11.16 10.20
C LEU A 26 5.32 -11.03 8.68
N LEU A 27 6.12 -11.89 8.06
CA LEU A 27 6.39 -11.87 6.62
C LEU A 27 5.33 -12.63 5.82
N ILE A 28 5.02 -13.86 6.25
CA ILE A 28 4.15 -14.80 5.52
C ILE A 28 2.77 -14.20 5.18
N PRO A 29 2.00 -13.61 6.12
CA PRO A 29 0.69 -13.06 5.79
C PRO A 29 0.76 -11.94 4.74
N GLY A 30 1.82 -11.12 4.77
CA GLY A 30 2.03 -10.04 3.81
C GLY A 30 2.31 -10.52 2.38
N ILE A 31 2.73 -11.76 2.20
CA ILE A 31 3.01 -12.39 0.90
C ILE A 31 1.85 -13.30 0.48
N LEU A 32 1.42 -14.19 1.38
CA LEU A 32 0.40 -15.21 1.05
C LEU A 32 -0.95 -14.58 0.75
N PHE A 33 -1.34 -13.52 1.46
CA PHE A 33 -2.64 -12.88 1.27
C PHE A 33 -2.79 -12.30 -0.15
N PRO A 34 -1.87 -11.45 -0.66
CA PRO A 34 -1.91 -10.99 -2.04
C PRO A 34 -1.80 -12.12 -3.06
N LEU A 35 -0.94 -13.12 -2.85
CA LEU A 35 -0.80 -14.25 -3.76
C LEU A 35 -2.09 -15.07 -3.84
N PHE A 36 -2.74 -15.30 -2.71
CA PHE A 36 -4.02 -16.01 -2.67
C PHE A 36 -5.08 -15.27 -3.50
N PHE A 37 -5.21 -13.96 -3.30
CA PHE A 37 -6.15 -13.16 -4.09
C PHE A 37 -5.81 -13.17 -5.58
N PHE A 38 -4.53 -13.03 -5.92
CA PHE A 38 -4.09 -13.08 -7.31
C PHE A 38 -4.44 -14.41 -7.98
N THR A 39 -4.06 -15.52 -7.36
CA THR A 39 -4.32 -16.85 -7.95
C THR A 39 -5.81 -17.20 -7.99
N ALA A 40 -6.58 -16.81 -6.96
CA ALA A 40 -8.01 -17.05 -6.92
C ALA A 40 -8.76 -16.24 -7.98
N PHE A 41 -8.39 -14.98 -8.20
CA PHE A 41 -9.10 -14.12 -9.15
C PHE A 41 -8.59 -14.31 -10.58
N ALA A 42 -7.29 -14.29 -10.82
CA ALA A 42 -6.74 -14.50 -12.16
C ALA A 42 -7.11 -15.89 -12.71
N GLY A 43 -7.09 -16.93 -11.86
CA GLY A 43 -7.46 -18.29 -12.28
C GLY A 43 -8.97 -18.58 -12.25
N GLY A 44 -9.69 -18.02 -11.25
CA GLY A 44 -11.12 -18.33 -11.05
C GLY A 44 -12.09 -17.48 -11.85
N LEU A 45 -11.67 -16.30 -12.28
CA LEU A 45 -12.52 -15.31 -12.96
C LEU A 45 -12.04 -14.96 -14.39
N SER A 46 -11.16 -15.77 -14.98
CA SER A 46 -10.63 -15.50 -16.34
C SER A 46 -11.74 -15.38 -17.40
N GLN A 47 -12.86 -16.08 -17.26
CA GLN A 47 -14.00 -15.96 -18.18
C GLN A 47 -14.73 -14.61 -18.12
N VAL A 48 -14.41 -13.75 -17.14
CA VAL A 48 -15.00 -12.39 -17.05
C VAL A 48 -14.57 -11.53 -18.24
N GLU A 49 -13.42 -11.78 -18.85
CA GLU A 49 -12.98 -11.11 -20.08
C GLU A 49 -13.91 -11.34 -21.28
N GLU A 50 -14.71 -12.44 -21.27
CA GLU A 50 -15.69 -12.75 -22.32
C GLU A 50 -17.04 -12.06 -22.11
N VAL A 51 -17.23 -11.34 -20.99
CA VAL A 51 -18.48 -10.63 -20.67
C VAL A 51 -18.65 -9.43 -21.61
N PRO A 52 -19.81 -9.26 -22.27
CA PRO A 52 -20.07 -8.09 -23.09
C PRO A 52 -19.88 -6.79 -22.30
N GLY A 53 -19.07 -5.88 -22.82
CA GLY A 53 -18.71 -4.62 -22.16
C GLY A 53 -17.45 -4.67 -21.30
N PHE A 54 -16.77 -5.81 -21.19
CA PHE A 54 -15.43 -5.87 -20.64
C PHE A 54 -14.42 -5.35 -21.69
N ASP A 55 -14.21 -4.04 -21.67
CA ASP A 55 -13.33 -3.35 -22.63
C ASP A 55 -11.99 -3.04 -21.96
N TYR A 56 -11.11 -4.03 -21.94
CA TYR A 56 -9.74 -3.90 -21.44
C TYR A 56 -8.75 -4.45 -22.46
N PRO A 57 -7.71 -3.68 -22.86
CA PRO A 57 -6.82 -4.06 -23.95
C PRO A 57 -5.81 -5.18 -23.63
N GLY A 58 -5.76 -5.63 -22.37
CA GLY A 58 -4.88 -6.72 -21.93
C GLY A 58 -5.66 -7.98 -21.54
N ASP A 59 -4.96 -8.98 -20.99
CA ASP A 59 -5.55 -10.18 -20.41
C ASP A 59 -6.12 -9.94 -19.00
N TYR A 60 -7.03 -10.79 -18.54
CA TYR A 60 -7.61 -10.67 -17.20
C TYR A 60 -6.56 -10.82 -16.08
N THR A 61 -5.47 -11.53 -16.33
CA THR A 61 -4.36 -11.70 -15.39
C THR A 61 -3.67 -10.38 -15.12
N SER A 62 -3.38 -9.60 -16.16
CA SER A 62 -2.80 -8.25 -16.02
C SER A 62 -3.76 -7.27 -15.37
N PHE A 63 -5.07 -7.36 -15.70
CA PHE A 63 -6.12 -6.58 -15.05
C PHE A 63 -6.16 -6.80 -13.53
N GLN A 64 -6.10 -8.06 -13.08
CA GLN A 64 -6.11 -8.42 -11.67
C GLN A 64 -4.78 -8.17 -10.98
N PHE A 65 -3.66 -8.29 -11.71
CA PHE A 65 -2.34 -8.02 -11.17
C PHE A 65 -2.24 -6.61 -10.58
N VAL A 66 -2.75 -5.60 -11.29
CA VAL A 66 -2.73 -4.22 -10.82
C VAL A 66 -3.44 -4.08 -9.47
N PHE A 67 -4.63 -4.65 -9.33
CA PHE A 67 -5.34 -4.64 -8.04
C PHE A 67 -4.50 -5.27 -6.93
N VAL A 68 -3.96 -6.46 -7.16
CA VAL A 68 -3.20 -7.18 -6.13
C VAL A 68 -1.90 -6.47 -5.79
N LEU A 69 -1.25 -5.84 -6.76
CA LEU A 69 -0.05 -5.03 -6.54
C LEU A 69 -0.34 -3.81 -5.65
N LEU A 70 -1.43 -3.08 -5.93
CA LEU A 70 -1.87 -1.94 -5.13
C LEU A 70 -2.36 -2.37 -3.74
N GLN A 71 -3.07 -3.49 -3.65
CA GLN A 71 -3.48 -4.10 -2.37
C GLN A 71 -2.28 -4.46 -1.51
N ALA A 72 -1.28 -5.13 -2.09
CA ALA A 72 -0.03 -5.47 -1.40
C ALA A 72 0.73 -4.22 -0.94
N ALA A 73 0.72 -3.17 -1.74
CA ALA A 73 1.29 -1.88 -1.40
C ALA A 73 0.57 -1.25 -0.20
N ALA A 74 -0.75 -1.09 -0.27
CA ALA A 74 -1.56 -0.49 0.79
C ALA A 74 -1.42 -1.24 2.12
N PHE A 75 -1.62 -2.57 2.11
CA PHE A 75 -1.48 -3.40 3.31
C PHE A 75 -0.04 -3.49 3.81
N GLY A 76 0.94 -3.45 2.92
CA GLY A 76 2.34 -3.32 3.29
C GLY A 76 2.60 -2.11 4.19
N GLY A 77 2.02 -0.97 3.85
CA GLY A 77 2.03 0.23 4.69
C GLY A 77 1.31 0.02 6.03
N VAL A 78 0.08 -0.50 6.00
CA VAL A 78 -0.74 -0.76 7.20
C VAL A 78 -0.05 -1.70 8.17
N PHE A 79 0.55 -2.79 7.70
CA PHE A 79 1.26 -3.75 8.56
C PHE A 79 2.51 -3.15 9.21
N THR A 80 3.12 -2.13 8.60
CA THR A 80 4.17 -1.36 9.27
C THR A 80 3.59 -0.56 10.43
N GLY A 81 2.38 -0.02 10.31
CA GLY A 81 1.64 0.60 11.41
C GLY A 81 1.37 -0.36 12.57
N PHE A 82 1.06 -1.64 12.29
CA PHE A 82 0.96 -2.67 13.33
C PHE A 82 2.27 -2.85 14.10
N GLY A 83 3.42 -2.82 13.37
CA GLY A 83 4.73 -2.84 13.98
C GLY A 83 4.97 -1.66 14.92
N ILE A 84 4.60 -0.44 14.49
CA ILE A 84 4.66 0.76 15.33
C ILE A 84 3.82 0.58 16.61
N ALA A 85 2.58 0.12 16.47
CA ALA A 85 1.70 -0.09 17.62
C ALA A 85 2.28 -1.09 18.64
N ARG A 86 2.84 -2.21 18.16
CA ARG A 86 3.53 -3.21 19.01
C ARG A 86 4.77 -2.64 19.69
N ASP A 87 5.55 -1.82 18.99
CA ASP A 87 6.72 -1.16 19.57
C ASP A 87 6.34 -0.23 20.73
N PHE A 88 5.20 0.46 20.63
CA PHE A 88 4.69 1.29 21.73
C PHE A 88 4.11 0.46 22.87
N GLU A 89 3.34 -0.57 22.58
CA GLU A 89 2.77 -1.48 23.57
C GLU A 89 3.86 -2.20 24.38
N GLY A 90 4.94 -2.64 23.71
CA GLY A 90 6.13 -3.23 24.35
C GLY A 90 7.08 -2.23 25.00
N GLY A 91 6.74 -0.93 25.02
CA GLY A 91 7.55 0.12 25.64
C GLY A 91 8.79 0.56 24.84
N PHE A 92 9.13 -0.13 23.75
CA PHE A 92 10.26 0.26 22.89
C PHE A 92 10.01 1.61 22.21
N GLY A 93 8.80 1.87 21.73
CA GLY A 93 8.43 3.13 21.07
C GLY A 93 8.64 4.34 21.96
N LYS A 94 8.34 4.24 23.26
CA LYS A 94 8.62 5.30 24.25
C LYS A 94 10.11 5.57 24.40
N ARG A 95 10.91 4.50 24.56
CA ARG A 95 12.37 4.62 24.66
C ARG A 95 12.98 5.22 23.39
N LEU A 96 12.46 4.87 22.22
CA LEU A 96 12.89 5.41 20.94
C LEU A 96 12.61 6.91 20.83
N LEU A 97 11.43 7.37 21.26
CA LEU A 97 11.09 8.79 21.30
C LEU A 97 12.01 9.60 22.23
N LEU A 98 12.35 9.05 23.40
CA LEU A 98 13.23 9.71 24.36
C LEU A 98 14.69 9.74 23.89
N ALA A 99 15.17 8.69 23.25
CA ALA A 99 16.55 8.57 22.80
C ALA A 99 16.82 9.28 21.46
N SER A 100 15.77 9.55 20.67
CA SER A 100 15.95 10.07 19.32
C SER A 100 16.12 11.60 19.32
N PRO A 101 17.24 12.13 18.79
CA PRO A 101 17.44 13.57 18.63
C PRO A 101 16.57 14.17 17.51
N ASN A 102 16.04 13.33 16.62
CA ASN A 102 15.16 13.77 15.53
C ASN A 102 14.01 12.76 15.34
N ARG A 103 12.84 13.16 15.81
CA ARG A 103 11.65 12.29 15.84
C ARG A 103 11.03 12.04 14.46
N LEU A 104 11.17 12.99 13.52
CA LEU A 104 10.77 12.76 12.13
C LEU A 104 11.58 11.62 11.49
N GLY A 105 12.86 11.47 11.90
CA GLY A 105 13.69 10.35 11.48
C GLY A 105 13.08 8.98 11.82
N ILE A 106 12.27 8.89 12.88
CA ILE A 106 11.57 7.66 13.24
C ILE A 106 10.51 7.30 12.17
N LEU A 107 9.66 8.27 11.79
CA LEU A 107 8.65 8.05 10.74
C LEU A 107 9.29 7.74 9.38
N VAL A 108 10.35 8.47 9.03
CA VAL A 108 11.12 8.22 7.80
C VAL A 108 11.73 6.82 7.82
N GLY A 109 12.24 6.36 8.97
CA GLY A 109 12.78 5.00 9.11
C GLY A 109 11.72 3.91 8.89
N PHE A 110 10.53 4.08 9.46
CA PHE A 110 9.42 3.17 9.20
C PHE A 110 8.97 3.21 7.73
N ALA A 111 8.96 4.39 7.10
CA ALA A 111 8.64 4.53 5.70
C ALA A 111 9.66 3.78 4.80
N LEU A 112 10.95 3.96 5.05
CA LEU A 112 12.00 3.22 4.33
C LEU A 112 11.85 1.70 4.49
N ALA A 113 11.55 1.22 5.70
CA ALA A 113 11.32 -0.19 5.93
C ALA A 113 10.08 -0.71 5.18
N ALA A 114 8.98 0.07 5.15
CA ALA A 114 7.78 -0.27 4.41
C ALA A 114 8.04 -0.35 2.91
N LEU A 115 8.78 0.62 2.35
CA LEU A 115 9.14 0.66 0.94
C LEU A 115 10.01 -0.54 0.53
N VAL A 116 11.06 -0.84 1.30
CA VAL A 116 11.94 -2.00 1.00
C VAL A 116 11.15 -3.31 1.07
N ARG A 117 10.30 -3.48 2.09
CA ARG A 117 9.45 -4.66 2.20
C ARG A 117 8.49 -4.79 1.04
N TRP A 118 7.88 -3.67 0.60
CA TRP A 118 6.97 -3.68 -0.54
C TRP A 118 7.71 -4.04 -1.83
N VAL A 119 8.91 -3.53 -2.07
CA VAL A 119 9.72 -3.89 -3.25
C VAL A 119 9.95 -5.41 -3.30
N ILE A 120 10.22 -6.04 -2.18
CA ILE A 120 10.38 -7.51 -2.09
C ILE A 120 9.05 -8.21 -2.43
N THR A 121 7.93 -7.78 -1.81
CA THR A 121 6.62 -8.40 -2.01
C THR A 121 6.11 -8.15 -3.43
N GLY A 122 6.20 -6.91 -3.94
CA GLY A 122 5.81 -6.54 -5.29
C GLY A 122 6.63 -7.25 -6.35
N GLY A 123 7.95 -7.36 -6.14
CA GLY A 123 8.83 -8.12 -7.04
C GLY A 123 8.44 -9.61 -7.08
N LEU A 124 8.15 -10.23 -5.94
CA LEU A 124 7.71 -11.62 -5.90
C LEU A 124 6.36 -11.80 -6.61
N LEU A 125 5.39 -10.89 -6.38
CA LEU A 125 4.10 -10.91 -7.08
C LEU A 125 4.28 -10.80 -8.59
N THR A 126 5.18 -9.93 -9.05
CA THR A 126 5.50 -9.76 -10.47
C THR A 126 6.06 -11.04 -11.08
N VAL A 127 7.01 -11.68 -10.39
CA VAL A 127 7.57 -12.97 -10.85
C VAL A 127 6.47 -14.02 -10.98
N VAL A 128 5.60 -14.13 -9.98
CA VAL A 128 4.47 -15.07 -10.03
C VAL A 128 3.51 -14.73 -11.18
N ALA A 129 3.17 -13.46 -11.36
CA ALA A 129 2.28 -13.03 -12.44
C ALA A 129 2.83 -13.36 -13.83
N ILE A 130 4.13 -13.11 -14.06
CA ILE A 130 4.80 -13.48 -15.33
C ILE A 130 4.80 -15.00 -15.54
N VAL A 131 5.07 -15.79 -14.49
CA VAL A 131 5.06 -17.26 -14.56
C VAL A 131 3.67 -17.81 -14.88
N VAL A 132 2.61 -17.14 -14.38
CA VAL A 132 1.21 -17.52 -14.67
C VAL A 132 0.77 -17.09 -16.08
N GLY A 133 1.56 -16.26 -16.77
CA GLY A 133 1.30 -15.85 -18.16
C GLY A 133 0.72 -14.45 -18.31
N MET A 134 0.92 -13.56 -17.32
CA MET A 134 0.52 -12.16 -17.43
C MET A 134 1.14 -11.50 -18.65
N ASP A 135 0.30 -10.87 -19.49
CA ASP A 135 0.75 -10.04 -20.60
C ASP A 135 1.09 -8.62 -20.14
N VAL A 136 2.19 -8.07 -20.65
CA VAL A 136 2.68 -6.74 -20.33
C VAL A 136 2.81 -5.95 -21.64
N GLY A 137 1.77 -5.19 -21.98
CA GLY A 137 1.76 -4.32 -23.17
C GLY A 137 2.49 -2.99 -22.94
N GLY A 138 2.69 -2.58 -21.69
CA GLY A 138 3.29 -1.29 -21.33
C GLY A 138 4.79 -1.20 -21.60
N SER A 139 5.25 0.00 -21.92
CA SER A 139 6.68 0.32 -22.04
C SER A 139 7.39 0.29 -20.68
N GLY A 140 8.73 0.30 -20.67
CA GLY A 140 9.49 0.38 -19.42
C GLY A 140 9.16 1.63 -18.59
N VAL A 141 8.78 2.75 -19.22
CA VAL A 141 8.34 3.97 -18.53
C VAL A 141 6.98 3.76 -17.84
N ASP A 142 6.06 3.07 -18.51
CA ASP A 142 4.73 2.77 -17.98
C ASP A 142 4.83 1.84 -16.76
N ILE A 143 5.68 0.83 -16.84
CA ILE A 143 5.94 -0.07 -15.72
C ILE A 143 6.57 0.68 -14.53
N VAL A 144 7.55 1.56 -14.76
CA VAL A 144 8.10 2.43 -13.71
C VAL A 144 7.00 3.32 -13.12
N GLY A 145 6.10 3.85 -13.95
CA GLY A 145 4.92 4.60 -13.53
C GLY A 145 4.03 3.81 -12.57
N LEU A 146 3.62 2.59 -12.96
CA LEU A 146 2.82 1.68 -12.16
C LEU A 146 3.45 1.41 -10.77
N TYR A 147 4.73 1.05 -10.74
CA TYR A 147 5.42 0.75 -9.48
C TYR A 147 5.61 2.01 -8.61
N THR A 148 5.83 3.17 -9.23
CA THR A 148 5.90 4.44 -8.50
C THR A 148 4.56 4.80 -7.88
N LEU A 149 3.45 4.61 -8.60
CA LEU A 149 2.11 4.79 -8.07
C LEU A 149 1.84 3.85 -6.88
N ALA A 150 2.20 2.58 -7.00
CA ALA A 150 2.07 1.61 -5.91
C ALA A 150 2.96 1.97 -4.69
N LEU A 151 4.16 2.53 -4.89
CA LEU A 151 4.97 3.06 -3.80
C LEU A 151 4.28 4.22 -3.07
N LEU A 152 3.62 5.13 -3.78
CA LEU A 152 2.83 6.20 -3.16
C LEU A 152 1.66 5.63 -2.34
N VAL A 153 0.95 4.63 -2.87
CA VAL A 153 -0.13 3.93 -2.15
C VAL A 153 0.40 3.25 -0.87
N ASN A 154 1.59 2.64 -0.92
CA ASN A 154 2.24 2.05 0.26
C ASN A 154 2.50 3.11 1.34
N VAL A 155 3.03 4.27 0.95
CA VAL A 155 3.28 5.39 1.88
C VAL A 155 1.96 5.93 2.45
N CYS A 156 0.90 6.04 1.65
CA CYS A 156 -0.43 6.43 2.13
C CYS A 156 -0.95 5.46 3.21
N GLY A 157 -0.88 4.15 2.95
CA GLY A 157 -1.26 3.11 3.91
C GLY A 157 -0.47 3.19 5.22
N LEU A 158 0.84 3.41 5.12
CA LEU A 158 1.69 3.63 6.30
C LEU A 158 1.29 4.87 7.09
N LEU A 159 1.14 6.03 6.43
CA LEU A 159 0.83 7.30 7.11
C LEU A 159 -0.54 7.24 7.80
N TRP A 160 -1.52 6.61 7.16
CA TRP A 160 -2.82 6.32 7.77
C TRP A 160 -2.66 5.50 9.05
N ALA A 161 -2.02 4.34 8.95
CA ALA A 161 -1.86 3.40 10.06
C ALA A 161 -0.95 3.95 11.17
N ALA A 162 0.15 4.63 10.81
CA ALA A 162 1.05 5.27 11.77
C ALA A 162 0.32 6.35 12.58
N GLY A 163 -0.54 7.13 11.94
CA GLY A 163 -1.35 8.13 12.63
C GLY A 163 -2.28 7.52 13.69
N ILE A 164 -2.83 6.33 13.47
CA ILE A 164 -3.63 5.58 14.44
C ILE A 164 -2.73 4.94 15.49
N ALA A 165 -1.67 4.23 15.07
CA ALA A 165 -0.73 3.56 15.95
C ALA A 165 -0.12 4.48 17.01
N LEU A 166 0.27 5.70 16.60
CA LEU A 166 0.84 6.71 17.48
C LEU A 166 -0.17 7.32 18.48
N ARG A 167 -1.47 7.31 18.13
CA ARG A 167 -2.54 7.79 19.02
C ARG A 167 -2.96 6.75 20.04
N PHE A 168 -3.20 5.52 19.60
CA PHE A 168 -3.73 4.45 20.44
C PHE A 168 -2.64 3.64 21.15
N ARG A 169 -1.44 3.53 20.57
CA ARG A 169 -0.25 2.86 21.12
C ARG A 169 -0.50 1.40 21.52
N SER A 170 -1.49 0.76 20.92
CA SER A 170 -1.85 -0.63 21.16
C SER A 170 -2.19 -1.32 19.84
N ILE A 171 -1.81 -2.59 19.73
CA ILE A 171 -2.16 -3.45 18.59
C ILE A 171 -3.67 -3.71 18.49
N GLN A 172 -4.43 -3.49 19.57
CA GLN A 172 -5.88 -3.59 19.55
C GLN A 172 -6.55 -2.58 18.59
N ALA A 173 -5.83 -1.52 18.19
CA ALA A 173 -6.26 -0.59 17.15
C ALA A 173 -6.02 -1.10 15.71
N ALA A 174 -5.50 -2.31 15.53
CA ALA A 174 -5.24 -2.89 14.20
C ALA A 174 -6.48 -2.91 13.28
N PRO A 175 -7.71 -3.25 13.75
CA PRO A 175 -8.90 -3.16 12.91
C PRO A 175 -9.17 -1.74 12.38
N LEU A 176 -8.93 -0.69 13.18
CA LEU A 176 -9.09 0.70 12.74
C LEU A 176 -8.06 1.09 11.68
N MET A 177 -6.87 0.49 11.68
CA MET A 177 -5.85 0.70 10.66
C MET A 177 -6.20 -0.02 9.36
N GLN A 178 -6.72 -1.25 9.45
CA GLN A 178 -6.90 -2.15 8.30
C GLN A 178 -8.26 -2.00 7.63
N MET A 179 -9.37 -1.95 8.38
CA MET A 179 -10.71 -2.03 7.79
C MET A 179 -11.04 -0.88 6.85
N PRO A 180 -10.72 0.40 7.13
CA PRO A 180 -10.99 1.48 6.18
C PRO A 180 -10.22 1.33 4.86
N VAL A 181 -8.96 0.85 4.93
CA VAL A 181 -8.15 0.59 3.74
C VAL A 181 -8.70 -0.60 2.96
N PHE A 182 -9.13 -1.66 3.66
CA PHE A 182 -9.79 -2.81 3.06
C PHE A 182 -11.07 -2.39 2.32
N LEU A 183 -11.94 -1.62 2.98
CA LEU A 183 -13.18 -1.14 2.37
C LEU A 183 -12.90 -0.24 1.16
N ALA A 184 -11.93 0.67 1.25
CA ALA A 184 -11.56 1.52 0.11
C ALA A 184 -11.08 0.67 -1.08
N LEU A 185 -10.29 -0.36 -0.85
CA LEU A 185 -9.82 -1.27 -1.91
C LEU A 185 -10.98 -2.04 -2.55
N PHE A 186 -11.90 -2.62 -1.74
CA PHE A 186 -12.96 -3.48 -2.26
C PHE A 186 -14.21 -2.74 -2.75
N PHE A 187 -14.34 -1.44 -2.46
CA PHE A 187 -15.35 -0.58 -3.10
C PHE A 187 -14.85 0.08 -4.39
N ALA A 188 -13.65 -0.21 -4.83
CA ALA A 188 -13.15 0.12 -6.15
C ALA A 188 -13.56 -0.95 -7.18
N PRO A 189 -13.43 -0.70 -8.50
CA PRO A 189 -13.80 -1.64 -9.56
C PRO A 189 -12.74 -2.77 -9.69
N VAL A 190 -12.78 -3.71 -8.71
CA VAL A 190 -11.76 -4.77 -8.57
C VAL A 190 -11.90 -5.86 -9.61
N TYR A 191 -13.14 -6.28 -9.88
CA TYR A 191 -13.44 -7.49 -10.67
C TYR A 191 -13.77 -7.19 -12.12
N VAL A 192 -14.27 -5.99 -12.38
CA VAL A 192 -14.71 -5.52 -13.70
C VAL A 192 -14.33 -4.05 -13.86
N PRO A 193 -14.23 -3.51 -15.09
CA PRO A 193 -14.09 -2.08 -15.32
C PRO A 193 -15.21 -1.26 -14.67
N LEU A 194 -14.95 0.02 -14.39
CA LEU A 194 -15.88 0.92 -13.70
C LEU A 194 -17.24 1.01 -14.43
N ASP A 195 -17.24 1.01 -15.76
CA ASP A 195 -18.43 1.14 -16.61
C ASP A 195 -19.42 -0.05 -16.52
N LEU A 196 -18.96 -1.18 -16.01
CA LEU A 196 -19.80 -2.35 -15.74
C LEU A 196 -20.43 -2.36 -14.35
N LEU A 197 -20.04 -1.45 -13.48
CA LEU A 197 -20.68 -1.29 -12.18
C LEU A 197 -22.01 -0.55 -12.34
N SER A 198 -22.95 -0.79 -11.45
CA SER A 198 -24.26 -0.14 -11.47
C SER A 198 -24.80 0.16 -10.08
N GLY A 199 -25.66 1.17 -9.97
CA GLY A 199 -26.33 1.54 -8.73
C GLY A 199 -25.39 2.22 -7.71
N TRP A 200 -25.61 1.95 -6.43
CA TRP A 200 -24.86 2.62 -5.35
C TRP A 200 -23.36 2.33 -5.36
N ILE A 201 -22.96 1.12 -5.81
CA ILE A 201 -21.54 0.74 -5.83
C ILE A 201 -20.76 1.52 -6.89
N GLU A 202 -21.37 1.80 -8.06
CA GLU A 202 -20.83 2.67 -9.10
C GLU A 202 -20.54 4.07 -8.54
N THR A 203 -21.52 4.64 -7.83
CA THR A 203 -21.37 5.96 -7.20
C THR A 203 -20.21 5.96 -6.19
N VAL A 204 -20.14 4.96 -5.32
CA VAL A 204 -19.04 4.85 -4.33
C VAL A 204 -17.69 4.68 -5.03
N ALA A 205 -17.62 3.83 -6.05
CA ALA A 205 -16.40 3.59 -6.81
C ALA A 205 -15.92 4.86 -7.54
N THR A 206 -16.82 5.63 -8.12
CA THR A 206 -16.48 6.88 -8.82
C THR A 206 -15.77 7.90 -7.92
N PHE A 207 -16.19 8.02 -6.65
CA PHE A 207 -15.54 8.94 -5.70
C PHE A 207 -14.38 8.33 -4.92
N ASN A 208 -14.12 7.05 -5.12
CA ASN A 208 -13.06 6.33 -4.39
C ASN A 208 -11.68 6.65 -4.99
N PRO A 209 -10.72 7.20 -4.21
CA PRO A 209 -9.38 7.47 -4.72
C PRO A 209 -8.66 6.23 -5.26
N VAL A 210 -8.99 5.04 -4.76
CA VAL A 210 -8.39 3.78 -5.23
C VAL A 210 -8.78 3.47 -6.66
N THR A 211 -9.95 3.89 -7.11
CA THR A 211 -10.40 3.72 -8.50
C THR A 211 -9.44 4.38 -9.48
N TYR A 212 -9.04 5.63 -9.21
CA TYR A 212 -8.05 6.34 -10.04
C TYR A 212 -6.71 5.62 -10.10
N PHE A 213 -6.29 5.00 -8.99
CA PHE A 213 -5.03 4.22 -8.96
C PHE A 213 -5.14 2.92 -9.74
N LEU A 214 -6.30 2.25 -9.68
CA LEU A 214 -6.55 1.03 -10.42
C LEU A 214 -6.61 1.30 -11.92
N GLU A 215 -7.42 2.25 -12.36
CA GLU A 215 -7.62 2.55 -13.77
C GLU A 215 -6.30 3.04 -14.41
N ALA A 216 -5.59 3.97 -13.78
CA ALA A 216 -4.28 4.40 -14.25
C ALA A 216 -3.25 3.26 -14.25
N GLY A 217 -3.25 2.40 -13.23
CA GLY A 217 -2.35 1.25 -13.18
C GLY A 217 -2.63 0.23 -14.30
N ARG A 218 -3.90 0.00 -14.60
CA ARG A 218 -4.36 -0.87 -15.70
C ARG A 218 -3.99 -0.31 -17.06
N SER A 219 -4.18 0.99 -17.26
CA SER A 219 -3.80 1.66 -18.50
C SER A 219 -2.27 1.61 -18.74
N LEU A 220 -1.48 1.76 -17.68
CA LEU A 220 -0.02 1.65 -17.75
C LEU A 220 0.46 0.23 -18.11
N ILE A 221 -0.12 -0.81 -17.51
CA ILE A 221 0.31 -2.18 -17.82
C ILE A 221 -0.17 -2.64 -19.19
N ALA A 222 -1.31 -2.13 -19.66
CA ALA A 222 -1.84 -2.40 -21.00
C ALA A 222 -1.08 -1.66 -22.11
N GLY A 223 -0.30 -0.62 -21.79
CA GLY A 223 0.44 0.18 -22.76
C GLY A 223 -0.37 1.29 -23.44
N ASP A 224 -1.53 1.62 -22.88
CA ASP A 224 -2.38 2.74 -23.31
C ASP A 224 -2.65 3.69 -22.12
N PRO A 225 -1.63 4.48 -21.70
CA PRO A 225 -1.68 5.27 -20.47
C PRO A 225 -2.75 6.36 -20.53
N THR A 226 -3.79 6.23 -19.71
CA THR A 226 -4.88 7.19 -19.58
C THR A 226 -4.96 7.72 -18.15
N GLU A 227 -5.29 8.99 -17.97
CA GLU A 227 -5.51 9.68 -16.69
C GLU A 227 -4.39 9.52 -15.63
N VAL A 228 -3.18 9.11 -16.05
CA VAL A 228 -2.04 8.85 -15.15
C VAL A 228 -1.70 10.07 -14.31
N ALA A 229 -1.70 11.28 -14.90
CA ALA A 229 -1.41 12.51 -14.17
C ALA A 229 -2.44 12.79 -13.07
N LEU A 230 -3.71 12.48 -13.31
CA LEU A 230 -4.78 12.62 -12.31
C LEU A 230 -4.56 11.64 -11.14
N ALA A 231 -4.27 10.38 -11.44
CA ALA A 231 -4.01 9.36 -10.42
C ALA A 231 -2.81 9.73 -9.52
N PHE A 232 -1.72 10.22 -10.12
CA PHE A 232 -0.57 10.72 -9.34
C PHE A 232 -0.94 11.97 -8.53
N GLY A 233 -1.73 12.89 -9.09
CA GLY A 233 -2.23 14.07 -8.38
C GLY A 233 -3.07 13.68 -7.15
N VAL A 234 -4.00 12.75 -7.31
CA VAL A 234 -4.82 12.21 -6.20
C VAL A 234 -3.95 11.50 -5.15
N ALA A 235 -2.99 10.67 -5.59
CA ALA A 235 -2.08 9.97 -4.67
C ALA A 235 -1.22 10.95 -3.84
N LEU A 236 -0.65 11.98 -4.48
CA LEU A 236 0.16 13.00 -3.81
C LEU A 236 -0.68 13.86 -2.87
N ALA A 237 -1.90 14.24 -3.25
CA ALA A 237 -2.81 14.98 -2.39
C ALA A 237 -3.20 14.15 -1.16
N LEU A 238 -3.58 12.88 -1.36
CA LEU A 238 -3.88 11.96 -0.27
C LEU A 238 -2.68 11.77 0.66
N MET A 239 -1.49 11.56 0.09
CA MET A 239 -0.24 11.43 0.85
C MET A 239 0.04 12.68 1.69
N ALA A 240 -0.16 13.89 1.15
CA ALA A 240 0.04 15.15 1.88
C ALA A 240 -0.92 15.26 3.08
N VAL A 241 -2.21 14.95 2.89
CA VAL A 241 -3.21 14.94 3.96
C VAL A 241 -2.84 13.92 5.04
N LEU A 242 -2.47 12.70 4.64
CA LEU A 242 -2.08 11.64 5.55
C LEU A 242 -0.72 11.90 6.23
N ALA A 243 0.20 12.63 5.60
CA ALA A 243 1.43 13.09 6.23
C ALA A 243 1.14 14.03 7.41
N VAL A 244 0.23 15.00 7.22
CA VAL A 244 -0.23 15.85 8.31
C VAL A 244 -0.89 15.03 9.42
N TRP A 245 -1.70 14.03 9.06
CA TRP A 245 -2.33 13.10 10.00
C TRP A 245 -1.30 12.30 10.82
N GLY A 246 -0.29 11.73 10.16
CA GLY A 246 0.79 10.98 10.79
C GLY A 246 1.67 11.84 11.70
N ILE A 247 2.07 13.04 11.24
CA ILE A 247 2.88 14.00 12.03
C ILE A 247 2.11 14.47 13.28
N ARG A 248 0.81 14.77 13.17
CA ARG A 248 -0.03 15.08 14.33
C ARG A 248 -0.14 13.90 15.32
N GLY A 249 -0.14 12.66 14.80
CA GLY A 249 -0.05 11.47 15.64
C GLY A 249 1.26 11.41 16.42
N LEU A 250 2.39 11.72 15.75
CA LEU A 250 3.71 11.77 16.38
C LEU A 250 3.76 12.81 17.51
N HIS A 251 3.29 14.04 17.27
CA HIS A 251 3.26 15.08 18.31
C HIS A 251 2.38 14.67 19.50
N ARG A 252 1.25 14.00 19.29
CA ARG A 252 0.44 13.47 20.39
C ARG A 252 1.16 12.37 21.17
N ALA A 253 1.90 11.53 20.48
CA ALA A 253 2.72 10.50 21.13
C ALA A 253 3.84 11.11 21.97
N GLU A 254 4.35 12.26 21.58
CA GLU A 254 5.35 13.04 22.35
C GLU A 254 4.75 13.66 23.61
N ALA A 255 3.58 14.30 23.47
CA ALA A 255 2.94 15.02 24.57
C ALA A 255 2.41 14.12 25.71
N ALA A 256 2.19 12.84 25.41
CA ALA A 256 1.66 11.88 26.38
C ALA A 256 2.74 10.93 26.96
N GLY A 257 4.00 11.23 26.72
CA GLY A 257 5.18 10.51 27.09
C GLY A 257 5.96 10.31 27.94
#